data_60a622ad2468d260845159a904268702
#
_entry.id   60a622ad2468d260845159a904268702
#
_cell.length_a   1.000
_cell.length_b   1.000
_cell.length_c   1.000
_cell.angle_alpha   90.00
_cell.angle_beta   90.00
_cell.angle_gamma   90.00
#
_symmetry.space_group_name_H-M   'P 1'
#
loop_
_entity.id
_entity.type
_entity.pdbx_description
1 polymer ?
#
loop_
_entity_poly.entity_id
_entity_poly.type
_entity_poly.pdbx_seq_one_letter_code
_entity_poly.pdbx_strand_id
1 'polypeptide(L)'
;MVDLAPFQSPRPAEYAPMPKPLKRRDLKGLNIPDGPRSPLLTLRFQKDTPAFLLNAKAEYGDCSSFFLAGQLFITAFSPEMVNEVTVSKQGSFIKGVGFDRMRKVLGSGLLTNEEPIHLRHRRLMQSPFHISKISTYAQTMLSLTRKHISNWSDGQVVAIGPEMMS
;
A
#
# COMPACT_ATOMS: atom_id res chain seq x y z
N MET A 1 25.11 11.43 -19.75
CA MET A 1 24.27 10.46 -20.49
C MET A 1 24.33 9.18 -19.67
N VAL A 2 23.28 8.85 -18.93
CA VAL A 2 23.24 7.60 -18.12
C VAL A 2 22.85 6.49 -19.08
N ASP A 3 23.75 5.54 -19.26
CA ASP A 3 23.51 4.35 -20.07
C ASP A 3 22.44 3.50 -19.39
N LEU A 4 21.20 3.69 -19.79
CA LEU A 4 20.05 2.90 -19.33
C LEU A 4 20.03 1.62 -20.16
N ALA A 5 20.80 0.61 -19.72
CA ALA A 5 20.59 -0.75 -20.21
C ALA A 5 19.08 -1.07 -20.16
N PRO A 6 18.52 -1.73 -21.19
CA PRO A 6 17.08 -2.02 -21.24
C PRO A 6 16.67 -2.78 -19.97
N PHE A 7 15.69 -2.23 -19.29
CA PHE A 7 15.14 -2.84 -18.08
C PHE A 7 14.50 -4.18 -18.43
N GLN A 8 15.14 -5.26 -18.04
CA GLN A 8 14.51 -6.58 -18.03
C GLN A 8 13.85 -6.75 -16.67
N SER A 9 12.52 -6.85 -16.66
CA SER A 9 11.82 -7.23 -15.44
C SER A 9 12.34 -8.57 -14.96
N PRO A 10 12.71 -8.73 -13.67
CA PRO A 10 13.13 -10.02 -13.14
C PRO A 10 12.04 -11.05 -13.38
N ARG A 11 12.45 -12.27 -13.77
CA ARG A 11 11.51 -13.37 -13.97
C ARG A 11 10.85 -13.74 -12.63
N PRO A 12 9.62 -14.24 -12.63
CA PRO A 12 8.93 -14.62 -11.39
C PRO A 12 9.73 -15.57 -10.48
N ALA A 13 10.65 -16.36 -11.05
CA ALA A 13 11.53 -17.26 -10.31
C ALA A 13 12.66 -16.56 -9.51
N GLU A 14 12.93 -15.29 -9.78
CA GLU A 14 13.98 -14.51 -9.09
C GLU A 14 13.52 -13.90 -7.76
N TYR A 15 12.21 -13.99 -7.46
CA TYR A 15 11.69 -13.54 -6.17
C TYR A 15 11.90 -14.61 -5.10
N ALA A 16 12.50 -14.21 -3.99
CA ALA A 16 12.55 -15.10 -2.82
C ALA A 16 11.13 -15.57 -2.47
N PRO A 17 10.95 -16.87 -2.18
CA PRO A 17 9.65 -17.36 -1.78
C PRO A 17 9.22 -16.66 -0.48
N MET A 18 7.95 -16.23 -0.44
CA MET A 18 7.39 -15.60 0.74
C MET A 18 7.49 -16.55 1.95
N PRO A 19 7.90 -16.07 3.11
CA PRO A 19 7.89 -16.89 4.32
C PRO A 19 6.47 -17.40 4.58
N LYS A 20 6.38 -18.66 4.98
CA LYS A 20 5.09 -19.25 5.30
C LYS A 20 4.44 -18.52 6.46
N PRO A 21 3.14 -18.25 6.41
CA PRO A 21 2.44 -17.59 7.51
C PRO A 21 2.58 -18.42 8.79
N LEU A 22 2.84 -17.76 9.91
CA LEU A 22 2.96 -18.39 11.22
C LEU A 22 1.62 -19.05 11.61
N LYS A 23 1.69 -20.33 11.96
CA LYS A 23 0.55 -21.09 12.50
C LYS A 23 0.52 -20.93 14.03
N ARG A 24 -0.64 -21.15 14.62
CA ARG A 24 -0.83 -21.06 16.08
C ARG A 24 0.20 -21.87 16.91
N ARG A 25 0.66 -23.02 16.37
CA ARG A 25 1.68 -23.86 17.01
C ARG A 25 3.08 -23.22 17.03
N ASP A 26 3.36 -22.35 16.05
CA ASP A 26 4.68 -21.73 15.87
C ASP A 26 4.87 -20.49 16.81
N LEU A 27 3.82 -20.16 17.57
CA LEU A 27 3.76 -18.98 18.43
C LEU A 27 4.12 -19.27 19.90
N LYS A 28 4.44 -20.52 20.24
CA LYS A 28 4.84 -20.89 21.61
C LYS A 28 6.12 -20.11 22.00
N GLY A 29 6.04 -19.39 23.12
CA GLY A 29 7.15 -18.58 23.63
C GLY A 29 7.28 -17.18 23.04
N LEU A 30 6.43 -16.79 22.10
CA LEU A 30 6.36 -15.42 21.60
C LEU A 30 5.37 -14.59 22.44
N ASN A 31 5.80 -13.39 22.80
CA ASN A 31 4.91 -12.41 23.45
C ASN A 31 4.04 -11.76 22.38
N ILE A 32 2.79 -12.25 22.25
CA ILE A 32 1.84 -11.80 21.25
C ILE A 32 0.82 -10.89 21.92
N PRO A 33 0.53 -9.71 21.36
CA PRO A 33 -0.50 -8.83 21.88
C PRO A 33 -1.85 -9.53 22.01
N ASP A 34 -2.63 -9.15 23.01
CA ASP A 34 -4.00 -9.62 23.14
C ASP A 34 -4.87 -9.07 21.99
N GLY A 35 -6.03 -9.72 21.80
CA GLY A 35 -6.94 -9.30 20.76
C GLY A 35 -8.17 -10.19 20.63
N PRO A 36 -9.09 -9.84 19.73
CA PRO A 36 -10.38 -10.49 19.59
C PRO A 36 -10.24 -11.98 19.24
N ARG A 37 -10.97 -12.83 19.95
CA ARG A 37 -10.99 -14.28 19.79
C ARG A 37 -12.43 -14.75 19.62
N SER A 38 -12.79 -15.11 18.41
CA SER A 38 -14.14 -15.63 18.11
C SER A 38 -14.08 -16.60 16.93
N PRO A 39 -14.85 -17.68 16.90
CA PRO A 39 -14.96 -18.56 15.73
C PRO A 39 -15.55 -17.82 14.52
N LEU A 40 -16.32 -16.75 14.73
CA LEU A 40 -16.95 -15.94 13.68
C LEU A 40 -16.10 -14.71 13.29
N LEU A 41 -14.86 -14.64 13.73
CA LEU A 41 -14.02 -13.46 13.55
C LEU A 41 -13.84 -13.10 12.07
N THR A 42 -13.60 -14.10 11.22
CA THR A 42 -13.43 -13.87 9.78
C THR A 42 -14.69 -13.27 9.14
N LEU A 43 -15.86 -13.73 9.53
CA LEU A 43 -17.14 -13.18 9.03
C LEU A 43 -17.35 -11.74 9.51
N ARG A 44 -17.06 -11.44 10.79
CA ARG A 44 -17.14 -10.07 11.32
C ARG A 44 -16.16 -9.13 10.60
N PHE A 45 -14.95 -9.57 10.38
CA PHE A 45 -13.95 -8.81 9.65
C PHE A 45 -14.39 -8.53 8.20
N GLN A 46 -14.94 -9.52 7.50
CA GLN A 46 -15.41 -9.35 6.11
C GLN A 46 -16.66 -8.47 6.01
N LYS A 47 -17.52 -8.51 7.01
CA LYS A 47 -18.77 -7.72 7.01
C LYS A 47 -18.49 -6.22 7.12
N ASP A 48 -17.62 -5.82 8.02
CA ASP A 48 -17.26 -4.43 8.24
C ASP A 48 -15.83 -4.35 8.83
N THR A 49 -14.83 -4.32 7.94
CA THR A 49 -13.42 -4.23 8.33
C THR A 49 -13.08 -2.96 9.12
N PRO A 50 -13.52 -1.76 8.72
CA PRO A 50 -13.27 -0.54 9.49
C PRO A 50 -13.84 -0.59 10.91
N ALA A 51 -15.09 -0.96 11.07
CA ALA A 51 -15.71 -1.07 12.39
C ALA A 51 -15.04 -2.15 13.26
N PHE A 52 -14.65 -3.29 12.66
CA PHE A 52 -13.90 -4.33 13.37
C PHE A 52 -12.58 -3.79 13.92
N LEU A 53 -11.80 -3.06 13.09
CA LEU A 53 -10.51 -2.50 13.51
C LEU A 53 -10.66 -1.41 14.57
N LEU A 54 -11.66 -0.54 14.45
CA LEU A 54 -11.94 0.49 15.44
C LEU A 54 -12.33 -0.13 16.80
N ASN A 55 -13.16 -1.17 16.79
CA ASN A 55 -13.53 -1.90 18.00
C ASN A 55 -12.31 -2.61 18.62
N ALA A 56 -11.44 -3.22 17.80
CA ALA A 56 -10.21 -3.84 18.28
C ALA A 56 -9.30 -2.80 18.95
N LYS A 57 -9.16 -1.60 18.37
CA LYS A 57 -8.41 -0.51 18.99
C LYS A 57 -9.05 -0.06 20.31
N ALA A 58 -10.36 0.10 20.37
CA ALA A 58 -11.05 0.55 21.56
C ALA A 58 -10.95 -0.45 22.73
N GLU A 59 -10.95 -1.75 22.42
CA GLU A 59 -10.95 -2.81 23.44
C GLU A 59 -9.53 -3.24 23.86
N TYR A 60 -8.58 -3.29 22.90
CA TYR A 60 -7.23 -3.83 23.14
C TYR A 60 -6.11 -2.78 23.02
N GLY A 61 -6.43 -1.53 22.70
CA GLY A 61 -5.46 -0.44 22.61
C GLY A 61 -4.75 -0.37 21.25
N ASP A 62 -3.54 0.22 21.26
CA ASP A 62 -2.81 0.57 20.04
C ASP A 62 -2.15 -0.62 19.33
N CYS A 63 -2.11 -1.78 19.98
CA CYS A 63 -1.58 -3.01 19.40
C CYS A 63 -2.48 -4.18 19.75
N SER A 64 -3.00 -4.86 18.75
CA SER A 64 -3.80 -6.06 18.97
C SER A 64 -3.47 -7.16 17.97
N SER A 65 -3.79 -8.40 18.31
CA SER A 65 -3.58 -9.53 17.42
C SER A 65 -4.82 -10.39 17.24
N PHE A 66 -4.99 -10.96 16.06
CA PHE A 66 -6.08 -11.88 15.79
C PHE A 66 -5.75 -12.85 14.65
N PHE A 67 -6.51 -13.92 14.54
CA PHE A 67 -6.35 -14.90 13.48
C PHE A 67 -7.48 -14.79 12.45
N LEU A 68 -7.11 -14.62 11.18
CA LEU A 68 -8.04 -14.72 10.06
C LEU A 68 -7.58 -15.86 9.14
N ALA A 69 -8.47 -16.79 8.85
CA ALA A 69 -8.18 -17.96 8.01
C ALA A 69 -6.87 -18.69 8.39
N GLY A 70 -6.59 -18.78 9.70
CA GLY A 70 -5.39 -19.46 10.23
C GLY A 70 -4.09 -18.66 10.18
N GLN A 71 -4.12 -17.41 9.70
CA GLN A 71 -2.99 -16.50 9.70
C GLN A 71 -3.07 -15.52 10.87
N LEU A 72 -1.95 -15.28 11.53
CA LEU A 72 -1.82 -14.24 12.54
C LEU A 72 -1.74 -12.86 11.88
N PHE A 73 -2.58 -11.96 12.35
CA PHE A 73 -2.53 -10.53 12.05
C PHE A 73 -2.19 -9.78 13.33
N ILE A 74 -1.32 -8.80 13.21
CA ILE A 74 -1.01 -7.84 14.27
C ILE A 74 -1.33 -6.46 13.72
N THR A 75 -2.11 -5.70 14.48
CA THR A 75 -2.47 -4.32 14.12
C THR A 75 -1.62 -3.34 14.88
N ALA A 76 -1.24 -2.27 14.22
CA ALA A 76 -0.52 -1.14 14.78
C ALA A 76 -1.37 0.12 14.54
N PHE A 77 -1.89 0.71 15.61
CA PHE A 77 -2.80 1.85 15.53
C PHE A 77 -2.14 3.17 15.94
N SER A 78 -1.06 3.15 16.71
CA SER A 78 -0.37 4.38 17.06
C SER A 78 0.53 4.89 15.93
N PRO A 79 0.68 6.22 15.77
CA PRO A 79 1.59 6.80 14.77
C PRO A 79 3.03 6.31 14.93
N GLU A 80 3.48 6.10 16.17
CA GLU A 80 4.83 5.63 16.51
C GLU A 80 5.06 4.22 15.97
N MET A 81 4.11 3.30 16.22
CA MET A 81 4.18 1.92 15.71
C MET A 81 4.12 1.87 14.18
N VAL A 82 3.25 2.68 13.57
CA VAL A 82 3.17 2.80 12.12
C VAL A 82 4.50 3.30 11.55
N ASN A 83 5.08 4.34 12.15
CA ASN A 83 6.40 4.85 11.76
C ASN A 83 7.51 3.81 11.94
N GLU A 84 7.46 3.03 13.01
CA GLU A 84 8.44 1.96 13.24
C GLU A 84 8.40 0.90 12.14
N VAL A 85 7.20 0.44 11.76
CA VAL A 85 7.01 -0.59 10.73
C VAL A 85 7.33 -0.05 9.33
N THR A 86 6.89 1.16 9.01
CA THR A 86 6.95 1.68 7.63
C THR A 86 8.21 2.47 7.30
N VAL A 87 8.92 2.97 8.32
CA VAL A 87 10.10 3.83 8.15
C VAL A 87 11.30 3.25 8.87
N SER A 88 11.28 3.24 10.22
CA SER A 88 12.48 2.97 11.02
C SER A 88 13.00 1.54 10.88
N LYS A 89 12.11 0.57 10.80
CA LYS A 89 12.42 -0.87 10.68
C LYS A 89 11.88 -1.50 9.40
N GLN A 90 11.61 -0.71 8.36
CA GLN A 90 11.02 -1.23 7.12
C GLN A 90 11.79 -2.41 6.52
N GLY A 91 13.13 -2.44 6.67
CA GLY A 91 13.97 -3.54 6.19
C GLY A 91 13.76 -4.89 6.90
N SER A 92 13.08 -4.90 8.06
CA SER A 92 12.69 -6.11 8.80
C SER A 92 11.32 -6.65 8.39
N PHE A 93 10.61 -5.93 7.54
CA PHE A 93 9.26 -6.28 7.08
C PHE A 93 9.25 -6.49 5.57
N ILE A 94 8.40 -7.39 5.13
CA ILE A 94 8.12 -7.63 3.71
C ILE A 94 6.64 -7.38 3.43
N LYS A 95 6.31 -7.13 2.18
CA LYS A 95 4.92 -6.99 1.76
C LYS A 95 4.18 -8.31 1.95
N GLY A 96 2.98 -8.26 2.51
CA GLY A 96 2.22 -9.45 2.87
C GLY A 96 1.67 -10.23 1.66
N VAL A 97 1.11 -11.40 1.93
CA VAL A 97 0.58 -12.36 0.95
C VAL A 97 -0.39 -11.75 -0.08
N GLY A 98 -1.09 -10.66 0.28
CA GLY A 98 -1.95 -9.92 -0.64
C GLY A 98 -1.20 -9.38 -1.87
N PHE A 99 0.03 -8.91 -1.68
CA PHE A 99 0.86 -8.37 -2.76
C PHE A 99 1.35 -9.43 -3.73
N ASP A 100 1.53 -10.68 -3.31
CA ASP A 100 1.84 -11.78 -4.23
C ASP A 100 0.71 -12.06 -5.21
N ARG A 101 -0.54 -11.99 -4.72
CA ARG A 101 -1.70 -12.12 -5.60
C ARG A 101 -1.80 -10.95 -6.57
N MET A 102 -1.58 -9.73 -6.08
CA MET A 102 -1.56 -8.54 -6.92
C MET A 102 -0.45 -8.60 -7.97
N ARG A 103 0.73 -9.12 -7.64
CA ARG A 103 1.85 -9.27 -8.57
C ARG A 103 1.51 -10.15 -9.77
N LYS A 104 0.69 -11.18 -9.57
CA LYS A 104 0.22 -12.05 -10.67
C LYS A 104 -0.65 -11.32 -11.69
N VAL A 105 -1.36 -10.28 -11.26
CA VAL A 105 -2.27 -9.48 -12.11
C VAL A 105 -1.58 -8.22 -12.62
N LEU A 106 -0.91 -7.47 -11.72
CA LEU A 106 -0.32 -6.16 -12.02
C LEU A 106 1.14 -6.23 -12.45
N GLY A 107 1.74 -7.44 -12.41
CA GLY A 107 3.17 -7.61 -12.71
C GLY A 107 4.08 -7.04 -11.62
N SER A 108 5.35 -6.84 -12.01
CA SER A 108 6.45 -6.43 -11.13
C SER A 108 6.67 -4.93 -11.24
N GLY A 109 5.90 -4.15 -10.49
CA GLY A 109 6.01 -2.69 -10.43
C GLY A 109 6.49 -2.18 -9.07
N LEU A 110 6.51 -0.86 -8.90
CA LEU A 110 6.91 -0.21 -7.65
C LEU A 110 6.09 -0.69 -6.46
N LEU A 111 4.79 -0.88 -6.64
CA LEU A 111 3.88 -1.32 -5.58
C LEU A 111 4.14 -2.77 -5.14
N THR A 112 4.40 -3.66 -6.09
CA THR A 112 4.42 -5.10 -5.87
C THR A 112 5.80 -5.69 -5.60
N ASN A 113 6.88 -4.97 -5.93
CA ASN A 113 8.24 -5.44 -5.71
C ASN A 113 8.72 -5.26 -4.28
N GLU A 114 9.62 -6.17 -3.89
CA GLU A 114 10.41 -6.11 -2.66
C GLU A 114 11.81 -5.52 -2.93
N GLU A 115 12.56 -5.29 -1.85
CA GLU A 115 13.96 -4.91 -1.95
C GLU A 115 14.81 -6.07 -2.52
N PRO A 116 15.84 -5.77 -3.32
CA PRO A 116 16.40 -4.45 -3.68
C PRO A 116 15.72 -3.80 -4.91
N ILE A 117 14.82 -4.50 -5.60
CA ILE A 117 14.20 -4.05 -6.86
C ILE A 117 13.30 -2.83 -6.63
N HIS A 118 12.53 -2.85 -5.55
CA HIS A 118 11.69 -1.72 -5.16
C HIS A 118 12.50 -0.44 -4.98
N LEU A 119 13.64 -0.47 -4.27
CA LEU A 119 14.49 0.69 -4.05
C LEU A 119 15.06 1.23 -5.37
N ARG A 120 15.47 0.35 -6.29
CA ARG A 120 15.93 0.74 -7.62
C ARG A 120 14.84 1.47 -8.40
N HIS A 121 13.62 0.91 -8.45
CA HIS A 121 12.48 1.54 -9.13
C HIS A 121 12.12 2.89 -8.50
N ARG A 122 12.07 2.95 -7.17
CA ARG A 122 11.79 4.17 -6.44
C ARG A 122 12.79 5.28 -6.79
N ARG A 123 14.09 4.98 -6.80
CA ARG A 123 15.14 5.95 -7.16
C ARG A 123 14.99 6.46 -8.59
N LEU A 124 14.70 5.59 -9.55
CA LEU A 124 14.46 5.98 -10.93
C LEU A 124 13.26 6.91 -11.08
N MET A 125 12.21 6.65 -10.31
CA MET A 125 10.96 7.41 -10.37
C MET A 125 10.97 8.68 -9.53
N GLN A 126 11.93 8.89 -8.64
CA GLN A 126 11.97 10.05 -7.75
C GLN A 126 12.21 11.39 -8.49
N SER A 127 13.00 11.38 -9.56
CA SER A 127 13.40 12.59 -10.27
C SER A 127 12.21 13.47 -10.74
N PRO A 128 11.15 12.92 -11.36
CA PRO A 128 9.96 13.71 -11.74
C PRO A 128 9.20 14.33 -10.58
N PHE A 129 9.32 13.77 -9.36
CA PHE A 129 8.62 14.24 -8.16
C PHE A 129 9.43 15.23 -7.33
N HIS A 130 10.56 15.71 -7.85
CA HIS A 130 11.33 16.75 -7.17
C HIS A 130 10.55 18.05 -7.11
N ILE A 131 10.64 18.79 -6.00
CA ILE A 131 9.83 20.00 -5.75
C ILE A 131 9.93 21.03 -6.89
N SER A 132 11.13 21.17 -7.48
CA SER A 132 11.37 22.05 -8.63
C SER A 132 10.60 21.64 -9.88
N LYS A 133 10.38 20.32 -10.10
CA LYS A 133 9.57 19.80 -11.21
C LYS A 133 8.09 19.94 -10.94
N ILE A 134 7.66 19.71 -9.71
CA ILE A 134 6.26 19.90 -9.28
C ILE A 134 5.82 21.35 -9.53
N SER A 135 6.68 22.32 -9.23
CA SER A 135 6.38 23.75 -9.51
C SER A 135 6.16 24.01 -11.00
N THR A 136 6.94 23.36 -11.87
CA THR A 136 6.74 23.46 -13.33
C THR A 136 5.43 22.80 -13.76
N TYR A 137 5.08 21.65 -13.18
CA TYR A 137 3.81 20.97 -13.47
C TYR A 137 2.61 21.79 -13.05
N ALA A 138 2.67 22.50 -11.92
CA ALA A 138 1.61 23.38 -11.47
C ALA A 138 1.28 24.46 -12.52
N GLN A 139 2.29 25.05 -13.16
CA GLN A 139 2.07 26.02 -14.24
C GLN A 139 1.40 25.38 -15.47
N THR A 140 1.85 24.19 -15.85
CA THR A 140 1.25 23.44 -16.95
C THR A 140 -0.20 23.08 -16.66
N MET A 141 -0.47 22.57 -15.44
CA MET A 141 -1.83 22.23 -15.01
C MET A 141 -2.75 23.46 -15.04
N LEU A 142 -2.27 24.59 -14.51
CA LEU A 142 -3.04 25.85 -14.53
C LEU A 142 -3.36 26.30 -15.97
N SER A 143 -2.38 26.24 -16.86
CA SER A 143 -2.55 26.59 -18.27
C SER A 143 -3.59 25.71 -18.95
N LEU A 144 -3.48 24.38 -18.79
CA LEU A 144 -4.43 23.42 -19.35
C LEU A 144 -5.83 23.59 -18.77
N THR A 145 -5.95 23.77 -17.46
CA THR A 145 -7.24 24.04 -16.81
C THR A 145 -7.90 25.30 -17.36
N ARG A 146 -7.16 26.41 -17.46
CA ARG A 146 -7.69 27.66 -18.05
C ARG A 146 -8.16 27.45 -19.47
N LYS A 147 -7.39 26.74 -20.30
CA LYS A 147 -7.77 26.41 -21.66
C LYS A 147 -9.05 25.54 -21.72
N HIS A 148 -9.18 24.61 -20.80
CA HIS A 148 -10.33 23.72 -20.75
C HIS A 148 -11.60 24.47 -20.36
N ILE A 149 -11.56 25.20 -19.23
CA ILE A 149 -12.73 25.96 -18.75
C ILE A 149 -13.11 27.14 -19.63
N SER A 150 -12.22 27.66 -20.48
CA SER A 150 -12.55 28.73 -21.43
C SER A 150 -13.57 28.30 -22.48
N ASN A 151 -13.79 27.01 -22.67
CA ASN A 151 -14.81 26.47 -23.55
C ASN A 151 -16.21 26.40 -22.89
N TRP A 152 -16.30 26.67 -21.60
CA TRP A 152 -17.57 26.65 -20.87
C TRP A 152 -18.27 27.99 -20.95
N SER A 153 -19.59 27.94 -21.04
CA SER A 153 -20.44 29.14 -21.08
C SER A 153 -21.22 29.27 -19.78
N ASP A 154 -21.55 30.50 -19.39
CA ASP A 154 -22.39 30.75 -18.23
C ASP A 154 -23.76 30.09 -18.40
N GLY A 155 -24.23 29.40 -17.34
CA GLY A 155 -25.47 28.63 -17.35
C GLY A 155 -25.40 27.27 -18.07
N GLN A 156 -24.25 26.89 -18.64
CA GLN A 156 -24.06 25.58 -19.28
C GLN A 156 -24.07 24.44 -18.24
N VAL A 157 -24.82 23.38 -18.53
CA VAL A 157 -24.78 22.13 -17.75
C VAL A 157 -23.71 21.21 -18.33
N VAL A 158 -22.70 20.87 -17.51
CA VAL A 158 -21.59 20.01 -17.94
C VAL A 158 -21.59 18.70 -17.15
N ALA A 159 -21.38 17.58 -17.82
CA ALA A 159 -21.16 16.29 -17.19
C ALA A 159 -19.70 16.17 -16.76
N ILE A 160 -19.40 16.50 -15.49
CA ILE A 160 -18.04 16.63 -14.97
C ILE A 160 -17.19 15.37 -15.15
N GLY A 161 -17.76 14.17 -14.97
CA GLY A 161 -17.01 12.92 -15.12
C GLY A 161 -16.38 12.75 -16.52
N PRO A 162 -17.16 12.71 -17.60
CA PRO A 162 -16.63 12.69 -18.97
C PRO A 162 -15.72 13.87 -19.30
N GLU A 163 -16.07 15.07 -18.85
CA GLU A 163 -15.33 16.29 -19.12
C GLU A 163 -13.91 16.27 -18.54
N MET A 164 -13.74 15.73 -17.32
CA MET A 164 -12.43 15.61 -16.68
C MET A 164 -11.58 14.44 -17.21
N MET A 165 -12.14 13.59 -18.06
CA MET A 165 -11.45 12.43 -18.65
C MET A 165 -11.10 12.63 -20.13
N SER A 166 -11.45 13.77 -20.71
CA SER A 166 -11.17 14.15 -22.10
C SER A 166 -9.73 14.78 -22.32
#